data_1506c0e59047681f1c69e5998bc961d2
#
_entry.id   1506c0e59047681f1c69e5998bc961d2
#
_cell.length_a   1.000
_cell.length_b   1.000
_cell.length_c   1.000
_cell.angle_alpha   90.00
_cell.angle_beta   90.00
_cell.angle_gamma   90.00
#
_symmetry.space_group_name_H-M   'P 1'
#
loop_
_entity.id
_entity.type
_entity.pdbx_description
1 polymer ?
#
loop_
_entity_poly.entity_id
_entity_poly.type
_entity_poly.pdbx_seq_one_letter_code
_entity_poly.pdbx_strand_id
1 'polypeptide(L)'
;MEKFDNYNNRNGETNMVSNLKKLLVMGLCLLMVNIVGGRKALGFYKGKYDIMLEELERENSSLKLKLRHFTDTGIPVKVTMYQPVVAQTDSTPNILADGTRIKVGQASNYKFIAVSRNLLKRSGGFLSFGDWILLRGTDHKDGVYQVRDVMNKRFVNRIDILESEDVASYMFPTAEIIKLAWSTE
;
A
#
# COMPACT_ATOMS: atom_id res chain seq x y z
N MET A 1 -3.88 -7.54 13.41
CA MET A 1 -2.49 -7.15 13.12
C MET A 1 -1.68 -8.31 12.58
N GLU A 2 -1.63 -9.47 13.23
CA GLU A 2 -0.88 -10.66 12.76
C GLU A 2 -1.22 -11.23 11.37
N LYS A 3 -2.45 -11.08 10.88
CA LYS A 3 -2.85 -11.66 9.58
C LYS A 3 -2.33 -10.88 8.36
N PHE A 4 -2.10 -9.58 8.47
CA PHE A 4 -1.59 -8.75 7.35
C PHE A 4 -0.06 -8.81 7.24
N ASP A 5 0.64 -8.85 8.36
CA ASP A 5 2.10 -9.05 8.39
C ASP A 5 2.48 -10.44 7.83
N ASN A 6 1.62 -11.45 8.07
CA ASN A 6 1.82 -12.81 7.56
C ASN A 6 1.55 -12.96 6.05
N TYR A 7 0.77 -12.07 5.43
CA TYR A 7 0.49 -12.14 3.97
C TYR A 7 1.63 -11.50 3.15
N ASN A 8 2.15 -10.37 3.59
CA ASN A 8 3.29 -9.72 2.93
C ASN A 8 4.60 -10.49 3.15
N ASN A 9 4.79 -11.10 4.32
CA ASN A 9 5.95 -11.91 4.62
C ASN A 9 5.96 -13.22 3.80
N ARG A 10 4.82 -13.89 3.64
CA ARG A 10 4.71 -15.11 2.82
C ARG A 10 4.99 -14.86 1.34
N ASN A 11 4.56 -13.74 0.76
CA ASN A 11 4.84 -13.42 -0.64
C ASN A 11 6.31 -13.00 -0.85
N GLY A 12 6.93 -12.32 0.10
CA GLY A 12 8.36 -12.02 0.10
C GLY A 12 9.22 -13.28 0.25
N GLU A 13 8.87 -14.17 1.18
CA GLU A 13 9.55 -15.44 1.41
C GLU A 13 9.37 -16.43 0.26
N THR A 14 8.18 -16.53 -0.34
CA THR A 14 7.95 -17.42 -1.50
C THR A 14 8.71 -16.95 -2.72
N ASN A 15 8.85 -15.65 -2.97
CA ASN A 15 9.66 -15.10 -4.05
C ASN A 15 11.17 -15.29 -3.79
N MET A 16 11.62 -15.07 -2.56
CA MET A 16 13.02 -15.29 -2.18
C MET A 16 13.40 -16.78 -2.26
N VAL A 17 12.55 -17.68 -1.76
CA VAL A 17 12.74 -19.13 -1.85
C VAL A 17 12.70 -19.62 -3.28
N SER A 18 11.81 -19.08 -4.13
CA SER A 18 11.76 -19.38 -5.57
C SER A 18 13.05 -18.97 -6.28
N ASN A 19 13.57 -17.79 -5.99
CA ASN A 19 14.81 -17.29 -6.57
C ASN A 19 16.04 -18.08 -6.07
N LEU A 20 16.06 -18.45 -4.79
CA LEU A 20 17.10 -19.30 -4.23
C LEU A 20 17.10 -20.71 -4.85
N LYS A 21 15.93 -21.32 -5.08
CA LYS A 21 15.79 -22.60 -5.79
C LYS A 21 16.28 -22.49 -7.23
N LYS A 22 15.96 -21.40 -7.94
CA LYS A 22 16.47 -21.16 -9.31
C LYS A 22 18.00 -21.06 -9.35
N LEU A 23 18.60 -20.35 -8.40
CA LEU A 23 20.06 -20.23 -8.25
C LEU A 23 20.73 -21.57 -7.91
N LEU A 24 20.11 -22.38 -7.05
CA LEU A 24 20.62 -23.72 -6.66
C LEU A 24 20.57 -24.71 -7.83
N VAL A 25 19.47 -24.73 -8.59
CA VAL A 25 19.33 -25.57 -9.78
C VAL A 25 20.35 -25.16 -10.84
N MET A 26 20.60 -23.88 -11.02
CA MET A 26 21.57 -23.34 -11.95
C MET A 26 23.02 -23.69 -11.56
N GLY A 27 23.35 -23.61 -10.26
CA GLY A 27 24.65 -24.06 -9.73
C GLY A 27 24.88 -25.54 -9.93
N LEU A 28 23.85 -26.39 -9.72
CA LEU A 28 23.90 -27.81 -9.98
C LEU A 28 24.08 -28.13 -11.48
N CYS A 29 23.40 -27.42 -12.37
CA CYS A 29 23.56 -27.57 -13.81
C CYS A 29 24.98 -27.21 -14.28
N LEU A 30 25.57 -26.13 -13.73
CA LEU A 30 26.97 -25.75 -13.99
C LEU A 30 27.97 -26.80 -13.51
N LEU A 31 27.72 -27.40 -12.35
CA LEU A 31 28.54 -28.52 -11.82
C LEU A 31 28.44 -29.76 -12.71
N MET A 32 27.25 -30.15 -13.15
CA MET A 32 27.05 -31.31 -14.04
C MET A 32 27.69 -31.12 -15.42
N VAL A 33 27.68 -29.89 -15.97
CA VAL A 33 28.36 -29.56 -17.24
C VAL A 33 29.89 -29.73 -17.14
N ASN A 34 30.48 -29.38 -15.97
CA ASN A 34 31.91 -29.61 -15.75
C ASN A 34 32.29 -31.11 -15.60
N ILE A 35 31.36 -31.94 -15.11
CA ILE A 35 31.57 -33.37 -14.91
C ILE A 35 31.38 -34.16 -16.21
N VAL A 36 30.47 -33.76 -17.10
CA VAL A 36 30.05 -34.52 -18.29
C VAL A 36 30.75 -34.07 -19.58
N GLY A 37 31.57 -33.04 -19.53
CA GLY A 37 32.49 -32.66 -20.63
C GLY A 37 31.84 -32.05 -21.87
N GLY A 38 32.04 -30.78 -22.07
CA GLY A 38 31.86 -30.20 -23.38
C GLY A 38 31.67 -28.68 -23.43
N ARG A 39 32.62 -27.98 -24.00
CA ARG A 39 32.55 -26.54 -24.29
C ARG A 39 31.26 -26.08 -25.01
N LYS A 40 30.60 -26.99 -25.77
CA LYS A 40 29.33 -26.73 -26.47
C LYS A 40 28.13 -26.66 -25.53
N ALA A 41 28.07 -27.49 -24.47
CA ALA A 41 27.01 -27.42 -23.47
C ALA A 41 27.10 -26.15 -22.62
N LEU A 42 28.31 -25.74 -22.30
CA LEU A 42 28.53 -24.49 -21.54
C LEU A 42 28.02 -23.26 -22.29
N GLY A 43 28.24 -23.18 -23.62
CA GLY A 43 27.73 -22.09 -24.47
C GLY A 43 26.19 -22.04 -24.51
N PHE A 44 25.53 -23.19 -24.56
CA PHE A 44 24.07 -23.27 -24.54
C PHE A 44 23.46 -22.79 -23.22
N TYR A 45 24.04 -23.26 -22.11
CA TYR A 45 23.57 -22.84 -20.78
C TYR A 45 23.86 -21.37 -20.49
N LYS A 46 25.01 -20.85 -20.96
CA LYS A 46 25.34 -19.43 -20.85
C LYS A 46 24.33 -18.56 -21.61
N GLY A 47 24.00 -18.90 -22.86
CA GLY A 47 23.00 -18.16 -23.63
C GLY A 47 21.61 -18.17 -22.99
N LYS A 48 21.17 -19.31 -22.42
CA LYS A 48 19.90 -19.40 -21.71
C LYS A 48 19.91 -18.54 -20.40
N TYR A 49 21.04 -18.50 -19.75
CA TYR A 49 21.23 -17.67 -18.56
C TYR A 49 21.19 -16.18 -18.89
N ASP A 50 21.88 -15.77 -19.95
CA ASP A 50 21.92 -14.36 -20.38
C ASP A 50 20.50 -13.89 -20.79
N ILE A 51 19.70 -14.69 -21.49
CA ILE A 51 18.30 -14.39 -21.83
C ILE A 51 17.44 -14.23 -20.57
N MET A 52 17.60 -15.13 -19.59
CA MET A 52 16.84 -15.07 -18.36
C MET A 52 17.22 -13.87 -17.47
N LEU A 53 18.49 -13.46 -17.53
CA LEU A 53 18.99 -12.27 -16.84
C LEU A 53 18.39 -11.00 -17.48
N GLU A 54 18.37 -10.89 -18.80
CA GLU A 54 17.73 -9.78 -19.51
C GLU A 54 16.23 -9.67 -19.21
N GLU A 55 15.53 -10.79 -19.15
CA GLU A 55 14.10 -10.84 -18.81
C GLU A 55 13.84 -10.35 -17.38
N LEU A 56 14.64 -10.79 -16.42
CA LEU A 56 14.60 -10.34 -15.02
C LEU A 56 14.93 -8.84 -14.89
N GLU A 57 15.89 -8.34 -15.64
CA GLU A 57 16.23 -6.92 -15.65
C GLU A 57 15.11 -6.07 -16.25
N ARG A 58 14.46 -6.52 -17.31
CA ARG A 58 13.27 -5.87 -17.90
C ARG A 58 12.11 -5.82 -16.91
N GLU A 59 11.82 -6.95 -16.25
CA GLU A 59 10.75 -7.02 -15.25
C GLU A 59 11.04 -6.10 -14.08
N ASN A 60 12.27 -6.10 -13.56
CA ASN A 60 12.71 -5.18 -12.50
C ASN A 60 12.60 -3.70 -12.90
N SER A 61 12.98 -3.38 -14.13
CA SER A 61 12.88 -2.01 -14.66
C SER A 61 11.43 -1.57 -14.80
N SER A 62 10.56 -2.46 -15.28
CA SER A 62 9.12 -2.22 -15.38
C SER A 62 8.48 -2.01 -14.01
N LEU A 63 8.83 -2.85 -13.03
CA LEU A 63 8.35 -2.72 -11.64
C LEU A 63 8.85 -1.43 -11.00
N LYS A 64 10.09 -1.05 -11.23
CA LYS A 64 10.65 0.24 -10.75
C LYS A 64 9.93 1.45 -11.36
N LEU A 65 9.59 1.39 -12.65
CA LEU A 65 8.81 2.45 -13.31
C LEU A 65 7.40 2.54 -12.74
N LYS A 66 6.72 1.41 -12.55
CA LYS A 66 5.40 1.36 -11.91
C LYS A 66 5.46 1.91 -10.49
N LEU A 67 6.43 1.48 -9.69
CA LEU A 67 6.64 1.97 -8.33
C LEU A 67 6.89 3.49 -8.31
N ARG A 68 7.75 3.99 -9.22
CA ARG A 68 8.02 5.43 -9.35
C ARG A 68 6.75 6.20 -9.72
N HIS A 69 5.94 5.69 -10.66
CA HIS A 69 4.66 6.32 -11.00
C HIS A 69 3.72 6.41 -9.79
N PHE A 70 3.65 5.37 -8.94
CA PHE A 70 2.90 5.41 -7.69
C PHE A 70 3.48 6.36 -6.64
N THR A 71 4.80 6.53 -6.59
CA THR A 71 5.45 7.42 -5.61
C THR A 71 5.46 8.88 -6.03
N ASP A 72 5.41 9.18 -7.34
CA ASP A 72 5.49 10.55 -7.85
C ASP A 72 4.13 11.25 -7.97
N THR A 73 3.02 10.54 -7.80
CA THR A 73 1.64 11.07 -7.93
C THR A 73 0.94 11.31 -6.60
N GLY A 74 1.70 11.56 -5.53
CA GLY A 74 1.13 11.92 -4.24
C GLY A 74 0.33 13.22 -4.31
N ILE A 75 -0.90 13.20 -3.79
CA ILE A 75 -1.75 14.39 -3.68
C ILE A 75 -1.52 15.03 -2.32
N PRO A 76 -1.09 16.31 -2.28
CA PRO A 76 -0.85 16.98 -1.01
C PRO A 76 -2.15 17.21 -0.25
N VAL A 77 -2.13 16.89 1.03
CA VAL A 77 -3.26 17.03 1.96
C VAL A 77 -2.80 17.52 3.32
N LYS A 78 -3.70 18.17 4.04
CA LYS A 78 -3.58 18.38 5.47
C LYS A 78 -4.18 17.18 6.20
N VAL A 79 -3.50 16.69 7.23
CA VAL A 79 -3.96 15.56 8.04
C VAL A 79 -4.34 16.06 9.42
N THR A 80 -5.50 15.65 9.88
CA THR A 80 -5.96 15.81 11.24
C THR A 80 -6.55 14.48 11.73
N MET A 81 -7.09 14.45 12.91
CA MET A 81 -7.78 13.27 13.44
C MET A 81 -9.15 13.66 13.94
N TYR A 82 -10.05 12.68 14.01
CA TYR A 82 -11.34 12.82 14.69
C TYR A 82 -11.63 11.58 15.53
N GLN A 83 -12.43 11.80 16.55
CA GLN A 83 -12.90 10.77 17.46
C GLN A 83 -14.40 10.52 17.23
N PRO A 84 -14.89 9.30 17.36
CA PRO A 84 -16.31 8.98 17.15
C PRO A 84 -17.16 9.39 18.37
N VAL A 85 -17.18 10.69 18.65
CA VAL A 85 -17.94 11.32 19.73
C VAL A 85 -18.96 12.31 19.16
N VAL A 86 -20.11 12.45 19.80
CA VAL A 86 -21.19 13.34 19.34
C VAL A 86 -20.75 14.78 19.11
N ALA A 87 -19.73 15.26 19.86
CA ALA A 87 -19.18 16.61 19.70
C ALA A 87 -18.41 16.81 18.37
N GLN A 88 -17.94 15.74 17.73
CA GLN A 88 -17.13 15.79 16.49
C GLN A 88 -17.84 15.16 15.29
N THR A 89 -18.89 14.38 15.52
CA THR A 89 -19.68 13.68 14.50
C THR A 89 -21.15 14.13 14.54
N ASP A 90 -21.99 13.45 13.80
CA ASP A 90 -23.45 13.58 13.94
C ASP A 90 -23.98 12.80 15.15
N SER A 91 -25.32 12.63 15.22
CA SER A 91 -25.98 11.91 16.31
C SER A 91 -25.67 10.39 16.35
N THR A 92 -24.95 9.87 15.36
CA THR A 92 -24.62 8.44 15.21
C THR A 92 -23.11 8.20 15.09
N PRO A 93 -22.31 8.50 16.12
CA PRO A 93 -20.85 8.48 16.05
C PRO A 93 -20.22 7.11 15.70
N ASN A 94 -20.99 6.06 15.86
CA ASN A 94 -20.60 4.69 15.53
C ASN A 94 -20.94 4.25 14.09
N ILE A 95 -21.49 5.14 13.25
CA ILE A 95 -21.83 4.87 11.85
C ILE A 95 -21.10 5.89 10.97
N LEU A 96 -20.23 5.40 10.08
CA LEU A 96 -19.50 6.24 9.14
C LEU A 96 -20.35 6.61 7.92
N ALA A 97 -19.94 7.57 7.11
CA ALA A 97 -20.71 8.09 5.99
C ALA A 97 -21.03 7.07 4.89
N ASP A 98 -20.30 5.96 4.80
CA ASP A 98 -20.58 4.83 3.91
C ASP A 98 -21.50 3.76 4.54
N GLY A 99 -21.97 3.98 5.76
CA GLY A 99 -22.82 3.05 6.52
C GLY A 99 -22.02 2.02 7.35
N THR A 100 -20.69 2.04 7.32
CA THR A 100 -19.86 1.13 8.13
C THR A 100 -20.07 1.40 9.61
N ARG A 101 -20.34 0.34 10.38
CA ARG A 101 -20.45 0.40 11.85
C ARG A 101 -19.10 0.11 12.49
N ILE A 102 -18.73 0.90 13.48
CA ILE A 102 -17.50 0.74 14.25
C ILE A 102 -17.78 0.53 15.74
N LYS A 103 -16.81 -0.06 16.43
CA LYS A 103 -16.77 -0.11 17.89
C LYS A 103 -15.98 1.12 18.36
N VAL A 104 -16.64 2.08 19.00
CA VAL A 104 -16.06 3.38 19.38
C VAL A 104 -14.74 3.23 20.15
N GLY A 105 -14.70 2.35 21.18
CA GLY A 105 -13.48 2.11 21.98
C GLY A 105 -12.34 1.41 21.24
N GLN A 106 -12.50 1.04 19.95
CA GLN A 106 -11.50 0.39 19.11
C GLN A 106 -11.27 1.16 17.81
N ALA A 107 -11.63 2.44 17.76
CA ALA A 107 -11.66 3.24 16.54
C ALA A 107 -10.30 3.28 15.82
N SER A 108 -9.21 3.47 16.53
CA SER A 108 -7.84 3.51 15.99
C SER A 108 -7.42 2.21 15.28
N ASN A 109 -8.02 1.05 15.62
CA ASN A 109 -7.64 -0.24 15.04
C ASN A 109 -8.12 -0.42 13.61
N TYR A 110 -9.14 0.33 13.18
CA TYR A 110 -9.74 0.16 11.85
C TYR A 110 -8.91 0.72 10.71
N LYS A 111 -8.01 1.68 10.99
CA LYS A 111 -7.26 2.40 9.94
C LYS A 111 -8.17 3.05 8.90
N PHE A 112 -9.26 3.66 9.36
CA PHE A 112 -10.21 4.38 8.52
C PHE A 112 -9.93 5.88 8.51
N ILE A 113 -10.29 6.53 7.40
CA ILE A 113 -10.19 7.98 7.24
C ILE A 113 -11.49 8.59 6.73
N ALA A 114 -11.75 9.81 7.19
CA ALA A 114 -12.67 10.74 6.54
C ALA A 114 -11.90 11.61 5.54
N VAL A 115 -12.47 11.86 4.36
CA VAL A 115 -11.84 12.69 3.35
C VAL A 115 -12.68 13.93 3.04
N SER A 116 -12.05 15.05 2.72
CA SER A 116 -12.76 16.22 2.24
C SER A 116 -13.47 15.93 0.91
N ARG A 117 -14.63 16.55 0.69
CA ARG A 117 -15.54 16.21 -0.42
C ARG A 117 -14.89 16.37 -1.79
N ASN A 118 -14.02 17.36 -1.97
CA ASN A 118 -13.31 17.58 -3.23
C ASN A 118 -12.37 16.44 -3.63
N LEU A 119 -11.99 15.56 -2.72
CA LEU A 119 -11.18 14.37 -3.02
C LEU A 119 -12.03 13.20 -3.53
N LEU A 120 -13.35 13.22 -3.32
CA LEU A 120 -14.26 12.16 -3.75
C LEU A 120 -14.65 12.29 -5.23
N LYS A 121 -14.71 11.17 -5.96
CA LYS A 121 -15.11 11.09 -7.39
C LYS A 121 -16.44 11.80 -7.64
N ARG A 122 -17.44 11.66 -6.76
CA ARG A 122 -18.75 12.35 -6.88
C ARG A 122 -18.68 13.88 -6.86
N SER A 123 -17.52 14.44 -6.50
CA SER A 123 -17.29 15.89 -6.45
C SER A 123 -16.10 16.31 -7.34
N GLY A 124 -15.72 15.47 -8.32
CA GLY A 124 -14.62 15.74 -9.25
C GLY A 124 -13.23 15.29 -8.78
N GLY A 125 -13.13 14.65 -7.63
CA GLY A 125 -11.89 14.06 -7.13
C GLY A 125 -11.60 12.67 -7.69
N PHE A 126 -10.76 11.90 -7.00
CA PHE A 126 -10.26 10.59 -7.48
C PHE A 126 -10.56 9.42 -6.53
N LEU A 127 -11.03 9.69 -5.30
CA LEU A 127 -11.32 8.67 -4.28
C LEU A 127 -12.80 8.27 -4.26
N SER A 128 -13.04 7.03 -3.88
CA SER A 128 -14.37 6.48 -3.56
C SER A 128 -14.36 5.87 -2.16
N PHE A 129 -15.52 5.70 -1.54
CA PHE A 129 -15.60 4.87 -0.33
C PHE A 129 -15.11 3.45 -0.62
N GLY A 130 -14.36 2.87 0.31
CA GLY A 130 -13.72 1.58 0.15
C GLY A 130 -12.30 1.64 -0.45
N ASP A 131 -11.92 2.72 -1.11
CA ASP A 131 -10.56 2.86 -1.65
C ASP A 131 -9.52 2.83 -0.54
N TRP A 132 -8.40 2.18 -0.83
CA TRP A 132 -7.21 2.19 0.02
C TRP A 132 -6.25 3.27 -0.44
N ILE A 133 -5.66 3.97 0.52
CA ILE A 133 -4.63 4.98 0.26
C ILE A 133 -3.38 4.68 1.10
N LEU A 134 -2.23 5.05 0.56
CA LEU A 134 -1.01 5.19 1.33
C LEU A 134 -0.90 6.65 1.76
N LEU A 135 -0.80 6.88 3.06
CA LEU A 135 -0.47 8.16 3.67
C LEU A 135 1.03 8.19 3.96
N ARG A 136 1.70 9.27 3.58
CA ARG A 136 3.12 9.50 3.88
C ARG A 136 3.40 10.97 4.18
N GLY A 137 4.50 11.22 4.88
CA GLY A 137 4.96 12.57 5.23
C GLY A 137 4.38 13.06 6.56
N THR A 138 3.90 12.14 7.39
CA THR A 138 3.60 12.36 8.80
C THR A 138 4.68 11.69 9.65
N ASP A 139 5.05 12.26 10.78
CA ASP A 139 6.15 11.73 11.59
C ASP A 139 5.90 10.30 12.11
N HIS A 140 4.63 9.96 12.40
CA HIS A 140 4.29 8.69 13.07
C HIS A 140 2.92 8.11 12.69
N LYS A 141 2.25 8.68 11.67
CA LYS A 141 0.96 8.22 11.18
C LYS A 141 1.01 7.75 9.72
N ASP A 142 2.20 7.60 9.17
CA ASP A 142 2.37 7.02 7.85
C ASP A 142 1.84 5.59 7.83
N GLY A 143 1.19 5.22 6.73
CA GLY A 143 0.62 3.89 6.59
C GLY A 143 -0.54 3.80 5.61
N VAL A 144 -1.13 2.63 5.56
CA VAL A 144 -2.27 2.32 4.69
C VAL A 144 -3.57 2.53 5.45
N TYR A 145 -4.48 3.29 4.81
CA TYR A 145 -5.79 3.64 5.37
C TYR A 145 -6.89 3.39 4.34
N GLN A 146 -8.12 3.17 4.82
CA GLN A 146 -9.27 3.00 3.96
C GLN A 146 -10.24 4.17 4.08
N VAL A 147 -10.71 4.67 2.94
CA VAL A 147 -11.70 5.75 2.86
C VAL A 147 -13.07 5.21 3.25
N ARG A 148 -13.62 5.64 4.40
CA ARG A 148 -14.92 5.19 4.92
C ARG A 148 -15.83 6.32 5.34
N ASP A 149 -15.30 7.55 5.43
CA ASP A 149 -16.05 8.68 5.96
C ASP A 149 -15.81 9.95 5.14
N VAL A 150 -16.62 10.99 5.36
CA VAL A 150 -16.55 12.25 4.64
C VAL A 150 -16.60 13.43 5.60
N MET A 151 -15.71 14.37 5.38
CA MET A 151 -15.63 15.59 6.17
C MET A 151 -16.71 16.62 5.80
N ASN A 152 -16.93 17.58 6.71
CA ASN A 152 -17.76 18.74 6.44
C ASN A 152 -17.28 19.48 5.18
N LYS A 153 -18.23 20.01 4.38
CA LYS A 153 -17.99 20.67 3.09
C LYS A 153 -17.02 21.88 3.14
N ARG A 154 -16.80 22.45 4.32
CA ARG A 154 -15.86 23.58 4.52
C ARG A 154 -14.39 23.17 4.39
N PHE A 155 -14.08 21.89 4.50
CA PHE A 155 -12.72 21.39 4.41
C PHE A 155 -12.36 21.00 2.97
N VAL A 156 -11.15 21.39 2.56
CA VAL A 156 -10.62 21.14 1.21
C VAL A 156 -9.21 20.56 1.35
N ASN A 157 -8.87 19.58 0.53
CA ASN A 157 -7.57 18.89 0.53
C ASN A 157 -7.14 18.45 1.94
N ARG A 158 -8.06 17.84 2.66
CA ARG A 158 -7.83 17.39 4.02
C ARG A 158 -8.34 15.96 4.22
N ILE A 159 -7.66 15.23 5.06
CA ILE A 159 -8.11 13.95 5.60
C ILE A 159 -8.12 14.00 7.13
N ASP A 160 -9.05 13.28 7.74
CA ASP A 160 -9.10 13.05 9.18
C ASP A 160 -8.95 11.55 9.46
N ILE A 161 -7.95 11.19 10.27
CA ILE A 161 -7.76 9.80 10.72
C ILE A 161 -8.73 9.51 11.85
N LEU A 162 -9.45 8.39 11.76
CA LEU A 162 -10.33 7.91 12.82
C LEU A 162 -9.49 7.36 13.98
N GLU A 163 -9.65 7.95 15.17
CA GLU A 163 -8.90 7.58 16.36
C GLU A 163 -9.83 7.29 17.54
N SER A 164 -9.35 6.49 18.49
CA SER A 164 -10.02 6.26 19.75
C SER A 164 -9.90 7.49 20.67
N GLU A 165 -10.79 7.63 21.66
CA GLU A 165 -10.89 8.81 22.51
C GLU A 165 -9.65 9.07 23.38
N ASP A 166 -8.85 8.06 23.64
CA ASP A 166 -7.61 8.13 24.41
C ASP A 166 -6.41 8.70 23.61
N VAL A 167 -6.57 8.89 22.29
CA VAL A 167 -5.52 9.45 21.42
C VAL A 167 -5.52 10.97 21.51
N ALA A 168 -4.38 11.55 21.86
CA ALA A 168 -4.20 13.01 21.88
C ALA A 168 -4.33 13.61 20.47
N SER A 169 -4.94 14.78 20.37
CA SER A 169 -5.14 15.46 19.08
C SER A 169 -3.80 15.80 18.42
N TYR A 170 -3.73 15.60 17.10
CA TYR A 170 -2.58 15.94 16.29
C TYR A 170 -2.99 16.55 14.95
N MET A 171 -2.04 17.18 14.28
CA MET A 171 -2.21 17.75 12.96
C MET A 171 -0.87 17.76 12.22
N PHE A 172 -0.91 17.34 10.95
CA PHE A 172 0.22 17.48 10.02
C PHE A 172 -0.21 18.42 8.90
N PRO A 173 0.44 19.59 8.78
CA PRO A 173 0.05 20.61 7.81
C PRO A 173 0.30 20.21 6.36
N THR A 174 1.29 19.34 6.15
CA THR A 174 1.70 18.83 4.84
C THR A 174 1.96 17.34 4.94
N ALA A 175 1.20 16.58 4.17
CA ALA A 175 1.40 15.15 3.95
C ALA A 175 0.91 14.81 2.54
N GLU A 176 1.08 13.59 2.11
CA GLU A 176 0.64 13.15 0.78
C GLU A 176 -0.19 11.87 0.89
N ILE A 177 -1.19 11.75 0.03
CA ILE A 177 -1.95 10.53 -0.15
C ILE A 177 -1.80 9.99 -1.56
N ILE A 178 -1.66 8.68 -1.67
CA ILE A 178 -1.55 7.94 -2.93
C ILE A 178 -2.65 6.88 -2.93
N LYS A 179 -3.51 6.88 -3.96
CA LYS A 179 -4.50 5.82 -4.11
C LYS A 179 -3.82 4.52 -4.52
N LEU A 180 -4.13 3.43 -3.82
CA LEU A 180 -3.57 2.11 -4.11
C LEU A 180 -4.40 1.38 -5.18
N ALA A 181 -3.72 0.67 -6.09
CA ALA A 181 -4.33 0.07 -7.27
C ALA A 181 -5.28 -1.11 -6.97
N TRP A 182 -5.19 -1.71 -5.77
CA TRP A 182 -6.07 -2.80 -5.34
C TRP A 182 -7.33 -2.33 -4.62
N SER A 183 -7.59 -1.02 -4.60
CA SER A 183 -8.88 -0.52 -4.13
C SER A 183 -9.96 -1.06 -5.08
N THR A 184 -10.89 -1.83 -4.51
CA THR A 184 -12.01 -2.46 -5.24
C THR A 184 -12.79 -1.44 -6.05
N GLU A 185 -13.00 -1.76 -7.33
CA GLU A 185 -13.97 -1.05 -8.17
C GLU A 185 -15.39 -1.24 -7.63
#